data_9770a76e879148be584ac955f76830bd
#
_entry.id   9770a76e879148be584ac955f76830bd
#
_cell.length_a   1.000
_cell.length_b   1.000
_cell.length_c   1.000
_cell.angle_alpha   90.00
_cell.angle_beta   90.00
_cell.angle_gamma   90.00
#
_symmetry.space_group_name_H-M   'P 1'
#
loop_
_entity.id
_entity.type
_entity.pdbx_description
1 polymer ?
#
loop_
_entity_poly.entity_id
_entity_poly.type
_entity_poly.pdbx_seq_one_letter_code
_entity_poly.pdbx_strand_id
1 'polypeptide(L)'
;MKINASEIRVGMLLEYKNDLWEVLKTQHVKPGKGGAFAQVEMKNVNKQTKLNERFRSSETVEKASLDEINFNFLYEDENNYFFMDPKSFDQIEIKKDLVGEKGKLLTENLEVTVNFYNEKPISVNLPNQVTCKIDSTDAALKGQTVSSSYKPAVLNNGLNIQVP
;
A
#
# COMPACT_ATOMS: atom_id res chain seq x y z
N MET A 1 -2.80 7.01 19.58
CA MET A 1 -4.05 6.38 20.09
C MET A 1 -3.73 4.95 20.52
N LYS A 2 -4.00 4.63 21.76
CA LYS A 2 -3.75 3.27 22.28
C LYS A 2 -4.89 2.34 21.89
N ILE A 3 -4.56 1.18 21.37
CA ILE A 3 -5.50 0.10 21.06
C ILE A 3 -5.05 -1.21 21.71
N ASN A 4 -5.97 -2.14 21.90
CA ASN A 4 -5.60 -3.48 22.37
C ASN A 4 -4.97 -4.29 21.25
N ALA A 5 -4.06 -5.19 21.58
CA ALA A 5 -3.44 -6.07 20.60
C ALA A 5 -4.46 -6.92 19.82
N SER A 6 -5.61 -7.20 20.40
CA SER A 6 -6.73 -7.89 19.74
C SER A 6 -7.38 -7.07 18.61
N GLU A 7 -7.18 -5.76 18.60
CA GLU A 7 -7.73 -4.83 17.60
C GLU A 7 -6.80 -4.60 16.41
N ILE A 8 -5.57 -5.13 16.47
CA ILE A 8 -4.60 -4.98 15.38
C ILE A 8 -5.13 -5.65 14.11
N ARG A 9 -5.02 -4.93 12.98
CA ARG A 9 -5.40 -5.42 11.65
C ARG A 9 -4.28 -5.16 10.65
N VAL A 10 -4.27 -5.93 9.57
CA VAL A 10 -3.34 -5.74 8.45
C VAL A 10 -3.52 -4.34 7.85
N GLY A 11 -2.42 -3.70 7.54
CA GLY A 11 -2.38 -2.34 7.01
C GLY A 11 -2.34 -1.23 8.06
N MET A 12 -2.53 -1.55 9.33
CA MET A 12 -2.37 -0.57 10.40
C MET A 12 -0.92 -0.17 10.58
N LEU A 13 -0.71 1.06 11.01
CA LEU A 13 0.60 1.58 11.40
C LEU A 13 0.67 1.69 12.91
N LEU A 14 1.71 1.09 13.48
CA LEU A 14 1.95 1.05 14.91
C LEU A 14 3.26 1.75 15.26
N GLU A 15 3.25 2.49 16.36
CA GLU A 15 4.47 2.98 16.99
C GLU A 15 5.00 1.92 17.94
N TYR A 16 6.17 1.39 17.65
CA TYR A 16 6.80 0.34 18.46
C TYR A 16 8.31 0.51 18.47
N LYS A 17 8.91 0.46 19.65
CA LYS A 17 10.36 0.66 19.86
C LYS A 17 10.91 1.93 19.20
N ASN A 18 10.17 3.03 19.33
CA ASN A 18 10.51 4.35 18.76
C ASN A 18 10.59 4.39 17.23
N ASP A 19 10.00 3.40 16.56
CA ASP A 19 9.91 3.33 15.10
C ASP A 19 8.44 3.16 14.68
N LEU A 20 8.19 3.44 13.41
CA LEU A 20 6.89 3.25 12.78
C LEU A 20 6.88 1.92 12.00
N TRP A 21 5.87 1.10 12.26
CA TRP A 21 5.73 -0.25 11.70
C TRP A 21 4.40 -0.44 11.01
N GLU A 22 4.41 -0.98 9.81
CA GLU A 22 3.22 -1.40 9.07
C GLU A 22 2.93 -2.87 9.35
N VAL A 23 1.69 -3.18 9.73
CA VAL A 23 1.25 -4.55 9.99
C VAL A 23 1.03 -5.28 8.67
N LEU A 24 1.82 -6.33 8.42
CA LEU A 24 1.71 -7.16 7.22
C LEU A 24 0.79 -8.37 7.43
N LYS A 25 0.89 -9.00 8.60
CA LYS A 25 0.05 -10.15 8.98
C LYS A 25 -0.26 -10.10 10.46
N THR A 26 -1.43 -10.57 10.82
CA THR A 26 -1.82 -10.76 12.23
C THR A 26 -2.57 -12.06 12.39
N GLN A 27 -2.26 -12.79 13.45
CA GLN A 27 -2.92 -14.05 13.80
C GLN A 27 -3.27 -14.04 15.27
N HIS A 28 -4.54 -14.24 15.57
CA HIS A 28 -5.02 -14.39 16.94
C HIS A 28 -4.99 -15.86 17.33
N VAL A 29 -4.28 -16.17 18.40
CA VAL A 29 -4.16 -17.53 18.93
C VAL A 29 -4.78 -17.60 20.31
N LYS A 30 -5.71 -18.53 20.50
CA LYS A 30 -6.31 -18.86 21.79
C LYS A 30 -5.88 -20.28 22.17
N PRO A 31 -4.79 -20.45 22.93
CA PRO A 31 -4.41 -21.76 23.40
C PRO A 31 -5.44 -22.29 24.42
N GLY A 32 -5.62 -23.60 24.49
CA GLY A 32 -6.58 -24.23 25.41
C GLY A 32 -6.27 -24.00 26.88
N LYS A 33 -5.03 -23.72 27.23
CA LYS A 33 -4.57 -23.30 28.57
C LYS A 33 -3.68 -22.09 28.42
N GLY A 34 -4.06 -20.97 29.04
CA GLY A 34 -3.32 -19.72 29.01
C GLY A 34 -4.08 -18.58 28.35
N GLY A 35 -3.52 -17.37 28.40
CA GLY A 35 -4.10 -16.18 27.78
C GLY A 35 -4.01 -16.18 26.26
N ALA A 36 -5.00 -15.61 25.60
CA ALA A 36 -4.95 -15.35 24.17
C ALA A 36 -3.84 -14.36 23.82
N PHE A 37 -3.22 -14.52 22.66
CA PHE A 37 -2.20 -13.60 22.14
C PHE A 37 -2.38 -13.34 20.65
N ALA A 38 -1.84 -12.21 20.20
CA ALA A 38 -1.77 -11.86 18.81
C ALA A 38 -0.32 -11.98 18.33
N GLN A 39 -0.09 -12.76 17.29
CA GLN A 39 1.19 -12.80 16.59
C GLN A 39 1.14 -11.85 15.40
N VAL A 40 2.00 -10.84 15.41
CA VAL A 40 1.98 -9.76 14.43
C VAL A 40 3.30 -9.74 13.67
N GLU A 41 3.22 -9.88 12.35
CA GLU A 41 4.31 -9.61 11.44
C GLU A 41 4.18 -8.18 10.93
N MET A 42 5.20 -7.38 11.15
CA MET A 42 5.22 -5.98 10.77
C MET A 42 6.53 -5.60 10.12
N LYS A 43 6.48 -4.56 9.30
CA LYS A 43 7.62 -4.03 8.55
C LYS A 43 7.91 -2.61 8.99
N ASN A 44 9.18 -2.32 9.28
CA ASN A 44 9.61 -0.96 9.58
C ASN A 44 9.48 -0.09 8.34
N VAL A 45 8.77 1.02 8.45
CA VAL A 45 8.50 1.92 7.33
C VAL A 45 9.78 2.59 6.81
N ASN A 46 10.69 2.94 7.70
CA ASN A 46 11.93 3.63 7.34
C ASN A 46 13.07 2.70 6.94
N LYS A 47 13.25 1.62 7.71
CA LYS A 47 14.38 0.68 7.57
C LYS A 47 14.07 -0.51 6.67
N GLN A 48 12.81 -0.69 6.31
CA GLN A 48 12.32 -1.81 5.49
C GLN A 48 12.58 -3.21 6.09
N THR A 49 12.93 -3.28 7.36
CA THR A 49 13.15 -4.54 8.09
C THR A 49 11.85 -5.13 8.58
N LYS A 50 11.75 -6.46 8.61
CA LYS A 50 10.59 -7.17 9.13
C LYS A 50 10.82 -7.62 10.57
N LEU A 51 9.76 -7.58 11.36
CA LEU A 51 9.75 -8.03 12.75
C LEU A 51 8.49 -8.85 13.02
N ASN A 52 8.66 -10.00 13.67
CA ASN A 52 7.57 -10.77 14.22
C ASN A 52 7.53 -10.56 15.73
N GLU A 53 6.42 -10.06 16.23
CA GLU A 53 6.24 -9.81 17.66
C GLU A 53 4.96 -10.46 18.15
N ARG A 54 4.99 -10.92 19.41
CA ARG A 54 3.87 -11.54 20.08
C ARG A 54 3.37 -10.62 21.18
N PHE A 55 2.12 -10.21 21.06
CA PHE A 55 1.43 -9.39 22.06
C PHE A 55 0.36 -10.18 22.77
N ARG A 56 0.22 -10.02 24.09
CA ARG A 56 -0.95 -10.53 24.80
C ARG A 56 -2.19 -9.78 24.34
N SER A 57 -3.33 -10.46 24.21
CA SER A 57 -4.57 -9.82 23.72
C SER A 57 -5.01 -8.62 24.54
N SER A 58 -4.68 -8.60 25.82
CA SER A 58 -4.95 -7.48 26.75
C SER A 58 -3.86 -6.39 26.73
N GLU A 59 -2.74 -6.63 26.05
CA GLU A 59 -1.66 -5.65 25.93
C GLU A 59 -2.07 -4.51 25.02
N THR A 60 -1.66 -3.30 25.35
CA THR A 60 -1.96 -2.13 24.54
C THR A 60 -0.78 -1.76 23.68
N VAL A 61 -1.06 -1.36 22.43
CA VAL A 61 -0.08 -0.85 21.48
C VAL A 61 -0.49 0.53 21.01
N GLU A 62 0.48 1.36 20.63
CA GLU A 62 0.22 2.69 20.11
C GLU A 62 -0.04 2.61 18.61
N LYS A 63 -1.28 2.96 18.19
CA LYS A 63 -1.61 3.13 16.78
C LYS A 63 -1.19 4.53 16.34
N ALA A 64 -0.39 4.61 15.27
CA ALA A 64 0.01 5.89 14.70
C ALA A 64 -1.19 6.61 14.08
N SER A 65 -1.32 7.90 14.37
CA SER A 65 -2.29 8.77 13.72
C SER A 65 -1.68 9.33 12.44
N LEU A 66 -2.40 9.16 11.33
CA LEU A 66 -1.96 9.60 10.01
C LEU A 66 -2.85 10.73 9.51
N ASP A 67 -2.23 11.69 8.86
CA ASP A 67 -2.93 12.72 8.10
C ASP A 67 -3.02 12.26 6.65
N GLU A 68 -4.24 12.20 6.12
CA GLU A 68 -4.53 11.82 4.74
C GLU A 68 -4.80 13.08 3.91
N ILE A 69 -3.98 13.31 2.91
CA ILE A 69 -4.11 14.47 2.01
C ILE A 69 -4.14 13.97 0.57
N ASN A 70 -5.09 14.50 -0.20
CA ASN A 70 -5.21 14.18 -1.62
C ASN A 70 -4.25 15.04 -2.44
N PHE A 71 -3.55 14.39 -3.36
CA PHE A 71 -2.65 15.02 -4.31
C PHE A 71 -2.95 14.53 -5.72
N ASN A 72 -2.54 15.31 -6.71
CA ASN A 72 -2.54 14.90 -8.11
C ASN A 72 -1.11 14.57 -8.55
N PHE A 73 -0.95 13.47 -9.26
CA PHE A 73 0.33 13.10 -9.86
C PHE A 73 0.69 14.07 -10.98
N LEU A 74 1.93 14.55 -10.98
CA LEU A 74 2.44 15.45 -12.02
C LEU A 74 3.33 14.72 -13.02
N TYR A 75 4.49 14.30 -12.57
CA TYR A 75 5.52 13.64 -13.37
C TYR A 75 6.47 12.84 -12.48
N GLU A 76 7.39 12.12 -13.10
CA GLU A 76 8.42 11.35 -12.42
C GLU A 76 9.81 11.68 -12.97
N ASP A 77 10.83 11.47 -12.12
CA ASP A 77 12.23 11.41 -12.52
C ASP A 77 12.80 10.01 -12.24
N GLU A 78 14.13 9.87 -12.27
CA GLU A 78 14.78 8.58 -12.05
C GLU A 78 14.51 7.98 -10.66
N ASN A 79 14.33 8.81 -9.63
CA ASN A 79 14.29 8.40 -8.24
C ASN A 79 12.98 8.74 -7.52
N ASN A 80 12.23 9.71 -8.03
CA ASN A 80 11.08 10.29 -7.34
C ASN A 80 9.85 10.42 -8.22
N TYR A 81 8.69 10.41 -7.57
CA TYR A 81 7.41 10.85 -8.12
C TYR A 81 7.06 12.22 -7.56
N PHE A 82 6.54 13.10 -8.40
CA PHE A 82 6.13 14.46 -8.03
C PHE A 82 4.63 14.59 -8.03
N PHE A 83 4.11 15.14 -6.96
CA PHE A 83 2.67 15.33 -6.73
C PHE A 83 2.39 16.80 -6.37
N MET A 84 1.18 17.24 -6.66
CA MET A 84 0.72 18.59 -6.35
C MET A 84 -0.61 18.55 -5.59
N ASP A 85 -0.70 19.33 -4.52
CA ASP A 85 -1.97 19.55 -3.83
C ASP A 85 -2.89 20.38 -4.73
N PRO A 86 -4.09 19.87 -5.09
CA PRO A 86 -5.00 20.60 -5.96
C PRO A 86 -5.60 21.87 -5.34
N LYS A 87 -5.46 22.04 -4.03
CA LYS A 87 -5.99 23.21 -3.32
C LYS A 87 -4.94 24.30 -3.08
N SER A 88 -3.78 23.90 -2.55
CA SER A 88 -2.70 24.84 -2.23
C SER A 88 -1.69 25.02 -3.36
N PHE A 89 -1.69 24.12 -4.34
CA PHE A 89 -0.70 24.05 -5.43
C PHE A 89 0.73 23.76 -4.96
N ASP A 90 0.88 23.35 -3.71
CA ASP A 90 2.17 22.90 -3.19
C ASP A 90 2.58 21.59 -3.83
N GLN A 91 3.87 21.50 -4.18
CA GLN A 91 4.44 20.30 -4.76
C GLN A 91 5.22 19.51 -3.71
N ILE A 92 5.09 18.20 -3.76
CA ILE A 92 5.89 17.29 -2.95
C ILE A 92 6.57 16.25 -3.83
N GLU A 93 7.72 15.77 -3.38
CA GLU A 93 8.41 14.64 -3.99
C GLU A 93 8.35 13.41 -3.06
N ILE A 94 8.12 12.26 -3.64
CA ILE A 94 8.07 10.98 -2.92
C ILE A 94 8.97 9.99 -3.64
N LYS A 95 9.86 9.34 -2.90
CA LYS A 95 10.78 8.34 -3.46
C LYS A 95 10.04 7.18 -4.07
N LYS A 96 10.51 6.72 -5.23
CA LYS A 96 9.94 5.54 -5.93
C LYS A 96 9.93 4.29 -5.06
N ASP A 97 10.92 4.11 -4.19
CA ASP A 97 11.00 2.98 -3.26
C ASP A 97 9.82 2.95 -2.28
N LEU A 98 9.31 4.11 -1.89
CA LEU A 98 8.16 4.21 -0.98
C LEU A 98 6.85 3.80 -1.66
N VAL A 99 6.69 4.13 -2.92
CA VAL A 99 5.48 3.79 -3.71
C VAL A 99 5.52 2.35 -4.21
N GLY A 100 6.69 1.87 -4.64
CA GLY A 100 6.90 0.53 -5.15
C GLY A 100 6.24 0.31 -6.52
N GLU A 101 5.80 -0.92 -6.78
CA GLU A 101 5.19 -1.34 -8.05
C GLU A 101 3.93 -0.55 -8.44
N LYS A 102 3.22 0.00 -7.47
CA LYS A 102 2.03 0.84 -7.70
C LYS A 102 2.35 2.10 -8.52
N GLY A 103 3.59 2.55 -8.48
CA GLY A 103 4.03 3.73 -9.24
C GLY A 103 3.83 3.61 -10.74
N LYS A 104 3.83 2.39 -11.29
CA LYS A 104 3.57 2.13 -12.71
C LYS A 104 2.14 2.47 -13.14
N LEU A 105 1.22 2.54 -12.19
CA LEU A 105 -0.18 2.90 -12.43
C LEU A 105 -0.44 4.41 -12.37
N LEU A 106 0.56 5.20 -12.00
CA LEU A 106 0.45 6.65 -11.94
C LEU A 106 0.34 7.23 -13.36
N THR A 107 -0.69 8.03 -13.57
CA THR A 107 -0.92 8.78 -14.81
C THR A 107 -1.06 10.25 -14.50
N GLU A 108 -0.78 11.13 -15.46
CA GLU A 108 -0.88 12.58 -15.28
C GLU A 108 -2.26 12.98 -14.73
N ASN A 109 -2.27 13.81 -13.69
CA ASN A 109 -3.45 14.27 -12.96
C ASN A 109 -4.23 13.16 -12.21
N LEU A 110 -3.70 11.97 -12.05
CA LEU A 110 -4.34 10.95 -11.22
C LEU A 110 -4.38 11.42 -9.75
N GLU A 111 -5.58 11.42 -9.17
CA GLU A 111 -5.74 11.71 -7.76
C GLU A 111 -5.33 10.52 -6.91
N VAL A 112 -4.43 10.78 -5.96
CA VAL A 112 -3.95 9.81 -4.98
C VAL A 112 -4.10 10.35 -3.57
N THR A 113 -4.16 9.48 -2.59
CA THR A 113 -4.13 9.86 -1.18
C THR A 113 -2.75 9.58 -0.61
N VAL A 114 -2.09 10.60 -0.10
CA VAL A 114 -0.79 10.47 0.56
C VAL A 114 -1.00 10.51 2.07
N ASN A 115 -0.46 9.53 2.75
CA ASN A 115 -0.50 9.45 4.20
C ASN A 115 0.76 10.06 4.78
N PHE A 116 0.57 11.00 5.71
CA PHE A 116 1.66 11.69 6.41
C PHE A 116 1.69 11.27 7.87
N TYR A 117 2.89 11.13 8.38
CA TYR A 117 3.17 10.97 9.80
C TYR A 117 4.25 11.98 10.21
N ASN A 118 3.91 12.87 11.16
CA ASN A 118 4.78 13.98 11.55
C ASN A 118 5.30 14.79 10.36
N GLU A 119 4.40 15.18 9.46
CA GLU A 119 4.67 15.97 8.25
C GLU A 119 5.53 15.25 7.19
N LYS A 120 5.84 13.97 7.38
CA LYS A 120 6.58 13.16 6.42
C LYS A 120 5.65 12.21 5.66
N PRO A 121 5.73 12.15 4.32
CA PRO A 121 4.97 11.17 3.55
C PRO A 121 5.49 9.76 3.84
N ILE A 122 4.61 8.84 4.16
CA ILE A 122 4.96 7.45 4.48
C ILE A 122 4.37 6.44 3.52
N SER A 123 3.26 6.73 2.90
CA SER A 123 2.64 5.86 1.90
C SER A 123 1.77 6.64 0.94
N VAL A 124 1.57 6.07 -0.25
CA VAL A 124 0.70 6.59 -1.30
C VAL A 124 -0.35 5.53 -1.61
N ASN A 125 -1.61 5.90 -1.50
CA ASN A 125 -2.73 5.04 -1.85
C ASN A 125 -3.33 5.51 -3.18
N LEU A 126 -3.36 4.61 -4.16
CA LEU A 126 -4.01 4.84 -5.43
C LEU A 126 -5.52 4.57 -5.29
N PRO A 127 -6.34 5.15 -6.17
CA PRO A 127 -7.76 4.79 -6.23
C PRO A 127 -7.93 3.31 -6.55
N ASN A 128 -9.06 2.73 -6.16
CA ASN A 128 -9.35 1.31 -6.37
C ASN A 128 -9.40 0.91 -7.86
N GLN A 129 -9.64 1.87 -8.73
CA GLN A 129 -9.71 1.67 -10.17
C GLN A 129 -8.89 2.75 -10.88
N VAL A 130 -8.10 2.32 -11.83
CA VAL A 130 -7.28 3.20 -12.68
C VAL A 130 -7.58 2.86 -14.13
N THR A 131 -7.77 3.88 -14.97
CA THR A 131 -7.95 3.72 -16.41
C THR A 131 -6.59 3.73 -17.09
N CYS A 132 -6.27 2.65 -17.81
CA CYS A 132 -5.05 2.54 -18.60
C CYS A 132 -5.40 2.16 -20.04
N LYS A 133 -4.53 2.57 -20.96
CA LYS A 133 -4.63 2.19 -22.37
C LYS A 133 -3.86 0.89 -22.60
N ILE A 134 -4.48 -0.03 -23.34
CA ILE A 134 -3.80 -1.23 -23.81
C ILE A 134 -2.89 -0.84 -24.97
N ASP A 135 -1.60 -1.13 -24.84
CA ASP A 135 -0.61 -0.87 -25.88
C ASP A 135 -0.51 -2.00 -26.87
N SER A 136 -0.48 -3.26 -26.38
CA SER A 136 -0.48 -4.46 -27.19
C SER A 136 -1.24 -5.59 -26.51
N THR A 137 -1.83 -6.48 -27.29
CA THR A 137 -2.52 -7.66 -26.81
C THR A 137 -2.47 -8.76 -27.88
N ASP A 138 -2.64 -10.02 -27.43
CA ASP A 138 -2.75 -11.14 -28.35
C ASP A 138 -4.11 -11.13 -29.08
N ALA A 139 -4.13 -11.70 -30.30
CA ALA A 139 -5.37 -11.84 -31.04
C ALA A 139 -6.31 -12.83 -30.35
N ALA A 140 -7.61 -12.49 -30.35
CA ALA A 140 -8.64 -13.44 -29.91
C ALA A 140 -8.72 -14.64 -30.87
N LEU A 141 -8.54 -15.84 -30.32
CA LEU A 141 -8.70 -17.07 -31.09
C LEU A 141 -10.13 -17.56 -30.98
N LYS A 142 -10.79 -17.73 -32.16
CA LYS A 142 -12.12 -18.35 -32.21
C LYS A 142 -12.01 -19.83 -31.82
N GLY A 143 -12.94 -20.32 -30.99
CA GLY A 143 -13.02 -21.72 -30.61
C GLY A 143 -12.20 -22.11 -29.39
N GLN A 144 -11.64 -21.15 -28.67
CA GLN A 144 -11.06 -21.43 -27.35
C GLN A 144 -12.16 -21.87 -26.37
N THR A 145 -11.85 -22.93 -25.63
CA THR A 145 -12.76 -23.47 -24.61
C THR A 145 -12.95 -22.50 -23.46
N VAL A 146 -14.01 -22.66 -22.68
CA VAL A 146 -14.45 -21.81 -21.56
C VAL A 146 -13.36 -21.50 -20.54
N SER A 147 -12.29 -22.31 -20.47
CA SER A 147 -11.16 -22.13 -19.51
C SER A 147 -10.14 -21.07 -19.91
N SER A 148 -10.21 -20.49 -21.10
CA SER A 148 -9.23 -19.49 -21.56
C SER A 148 -9.90 -18.27 -22.21
N SER A 149 -10.83 -17.67 -21.48
CA SER A 149 -11.52 -16.44 -21.92
C SER A 149 -10.66 -15.18 -21.79
N TYR A 150 -9.47 -15.28 -21.23
CA TYR A 150 -8.56 -14.15 -21.03
C TYR A 150 -7.30 -14.28 -21.88
N LYS A 151 -6.80 -13.17 -22.37
CA LYS A 151 -5.56 -13.06 -23.14
C LYS A 151 -4.61 -12.07 -22.48
N PRO A 152 -3.27 -12.25 -22.59
CA PRO A 152 -2.31 -11.29 -22.07
C PRO A 152 -2.39 -9.99 -22.84
N ALA A 153 -2.22 -8.88 -22.12
CA ALA A 153 -2.14 -7.54 -22.70
C ALA A 153 -1.06 -6.74 -21.98
N VAL A 154 -0.40 -5.85 -22.71
CA VAL A 154 0.58 -4.90 -22.18
C VAL A 154 -0.05 -3.51 -22.18
N LEU A 155 -0.06 -2.88 -21.01
CA LEU A 155 -0.55 -1.52 -20.87
C LEU A 155 0.49 -0.49 -21.34
N ASN A 156 0.06 0.72 -21.58
CA ASN A 156 0.93 1.82 -21.99
C ASN A 156 2.03 2.17 -20.94
N ASN A 157 1.88 1.72 -19.71
CA ASN A 157 2.87 1.85 -18.64
C ASN A 157 3.81 0.65 -18.50
N GLY A 158 3.74 -0.34 -19.39
CA GLY A 158 4.58 -1.53 -19.40
C GLY A 158 4.12 -2.68 -18.49
N LEU A 159 2.98 -2.55 -17.81
CA LEU A 159 2.43 -3.63 -16.99
C LEU A 159 1.74 -4.70 -17.85
N ASN A 160 1.95 -5.96 -17.48
CA ASN A 160 1.26 -7.10 -18.09
C ASN A 160 0.02 -7.45 -17.28
N ILE A 161 -1.11 -7.54 -17.96
CA ILE A 161 -2.39 -7.91 -17.36
C ILE A 161 -3.11 -8.97 -18.24
N GLN A 162 -4.16 -9.55 -17.70
CA GLN A 162 -5.06 -10.43 -18.44
C GLN A 162 -6.35 -9.66 -18.74
N VAL A 163 -6.77 -9.69 -20.01
CA VAL A 163 -8.00 -9.04 -20.47
C VAL A 163 -8.89 -10.06 -21.18
N PRO A 164 -10.25 -9.88 -21.16
CA PRO A 164 -11.18 -10.77 -21.86
C PRO A 164 -11.02 -10.76 -23.36
#